data_26af383063b541fda9acd217caefaf7c
#
_entry.id   26af383063b541fda9acd217caefaf7c
#
_cell.length_a   1.000
_cell.length_b   1.000
_cell.length_c   1.000
_cell.angle_alpha   90.00
_cell.angle_beta   90.00
_cell.angle_gamma   90.00
#
_symmetry.space_group_name_H-M   'P 1'
#
loop_
_entity.id
_entity.type
_entity.pdbx_description
1 polymer ?
#
loop_
_entity_poly.entity_id
_entity_poly.type
_entity_poly.pdbx_seq_one_letter_code
_entity_poly.pdbx_strand_id
1 'polypeptide(L)'
;VGDIDNDGRDELIYGACAFDHNGKGLYTTGLGHGDALHLGKFDPSREGLQVVACHEEPASYRNAGLEFRDAATGELIWGIPGDGEDVGRCMVGDMDPDTPGCEVWASWPTGKMYSCKGELLSKSAPMIKGGVYSYNMGIWWDGTLTRQNIDDELVLAYRDSEGGDRVFSCGNYGVASINGTKRTPCFYGDIWGDWREEMIYVVGE
;
A
#
# COMPACT_ATOMS: atom_id res chain seq x y z
N VAL A 1 -10.79 -2.86 -6.19
CA VAL A 1 -11.35 -3.69 -7.27
C VAL A 1 -10.34 -3.83 -8.39
N GLY A 2 -10.43 -4.89 -9.18
CA GLY A 2 -9.61 -5.15 -10.36
C GLY A 2 -9.93 -6.49 -10.97
N ASP A 3 -9.68 -6.62 -12.28
CA ASP A 3 -9.85 -7.86 -13.04
C ASP A 3 -8.74 -8.85 -12.66
N ILE A 4 -9.04 -9.72 -11.67
CA ILE A 4 -8.04 -10.64 -11.11
C ILE A 4 -7.97 -11.99 -11.84
N ASP A 5 -9.00 -12.33 -12.62
CA ASP A 5 -9.08 -13.61 -13.36
C ASP A 5 -9.01 -13.43 -14.88
N ASN A 6 -8.88 -12.19 -15.36
CA ASN A 6 -8.77 -11.79 -16.76
C ASN A 6 -10.01 -12.09 -17.59
N ASP A 7 -11.22 -11.99 -17.01
CA ASP A 7 -12.48 -12.14 -17.72
C ASP A 7 -13.01 -10.81 -18.32
N GLY A 8 -12.33 -9.70 -18.05
CA GLY A 8 -12.66 -8.35 -18.51
C GLY A 8 -13.63 -7.61 -17.59
N ARG A 9 -13.82 -8.08 -16.36
CA ARG A 9 -14.64 -7.47 -15.33
C ARG A 9 -13.88 -7.40 -14.01
N ASP A 10 -14.19 -6.39 -13.20
CA ASP A 10 -13.51 -6.22 -11.92
C ASP A 10 -14.15 -7.07 -10.81
N GLU A 11 -13.32 -7.76 -10.07
CA GLU A 11 -13.62 -8.43 -8.81
C GLU A 11 -13.45 -7.50 -7.63
N LEU A 12 -14.13 -7.81 -6.54
CA LEU A 12 -13.99 -7.13 -5.27
C LEU A 12 -13.06 -7.91 -4.34
N ILE A 13 -11.91 -7.31 -4.02
CA ILE A 13 -11.05 -7.78 -2.92
C ILE A 13 -11.46 -7.03 -1.65
N TYR A 14 -11.81 -7.79 -0.59
CA TYR A 14 -12.22 -7.23 0.68
C TYR A 14 -11.49 -7.92 1.84
N GLY A 15 -10.42 -7.29 2.32
CA GLY A 15 -9.56 -7.87 3.35
C GLY A 15 -9.06 -9.27 2.97
N ALA A 16 -9.43 -10.25 3.78
CA ALA A 16 -9.02 -11.64 3.62
C ALA A 16 -9.86 -12.45 2.62
N CYS A 17 -10.72 -11.84 1.82
CA CYS A 17 -11.56 -12.56 0.86
C CYS A 17 -11.69 -11.83 -0.48
N ALA A 18 -12.20 -12.56 -1.49
CA ALA A 18 -12.54 -12.03 -2.80
C ALA A 18 -13.92 -12.48 -3.25
N PHE A 19 -14.58 -11.64 -4.02
CA PHE A 19 -15.87 -11.87 -4.63
C PHE A 19 -15.77 -11.57 -6.13
N ASP A 20 -16.33 -12.46 -6.92
CA ASP A 20 -16.55 -12.29 -8.35
C ASP A 20 -17.48 -11.09 -8.63
N HIS A 21 -17.37 -10.48 -9.81
CA HIS A 21 -18.20 -9.38 -10.28
C HIS A 21 -19.71 -9.62 -10.11
N ASN A 22 -20.16 -10.88 -10.08
CA ASN A 22 -21.56 -11.28 -9.86
C ASN A 22 -21.92 -11.48 -8.38
N GLY A 23 -21.02 -11.21 -7.45
CA GLY A 23 -21.20 -11.34 -6.00
C GLY A 23 -20.95 -12.74 -5.44
N LYS A 24 -20.50 -13.69 -6.26
CA LYS A 24 -20.12 -15.03 -5.78
C LYS A 24 -18.78 -14.96 -5.05
N GLY A 25 -18.68 -15.58 -3.87
CA GLY A 25 -17.42 -15.73 -3.17
C GLY A 25 -16.43 -16.58 -3.97
N LEU A 26 -15.20 -16.07 -4.15
CA LEU A 26 -14.12 -16.80 -4.81
C LEU A 26 -13.26 -17.54 -3.80
N TYR A 27 -12.76 -16.83 -2.79
CA TYR A 27 -11.95 -17.42 -1.74
C TYR A 27 -12.00 -16.62 -0.44
N THR A 28 -11.49 -17.23 0.64
CA THR A 28 -11.09 -16.56 1.89
C THR A 28 -9.77 -17.14 2.37
N THR A 29 -8.84 -16.27 2.81
CA THR A 29 -7.55 -16.68 3.36
C THR A 29 -7.64 -17.07 4.83
N GLY A 30 -8.68 -16.57 5.53
CA GLY A 30 -8.86 -16.80 6.97
C GLY A 30 -7.87 -16.04 7.86
N LEU A 31 -7.13 -15.05 7.31
CA LEU A 31 -6.10 -14.30 8.05
C LEU A 31 -6.67 -13.18 8.94
N GLY A 32 -7.99 -12.96 8.87
CA GLY A 32 -8.67 -11.99 9.73
C GLY A 32 -8.71 -10.58 9.15
N HIS A 33 -9.04 -9.64 10.03
CA HIS A 33 -9.16 -8.21 9.69
C HIS A 33 -7.81 -7.54 9.53
N GLY A 34 -7.79 -6.42 8.80
CA GLY A 34 -6.65 -5.51 8.67
C GLY A 34 -7.07 -4.18 8.07
N ASP A 35 -6.31 -3.12 8.38
CA ASP A 35 -6.64 -1.72 8.06
C ASP A 35 -6.13 -1.25 6.69
N ALA A 36 -5.29 -2.04 6.01
CA ALA A 36 -4.74 -1.67 4.72
C ALA A 36 -4.69 -2.86 3.75
N LEU A 37 -5.01 -2.57 2.49
CA LEU A 37 -4.99 -3.53 1.39
C LEU A 37 -4.64 -2.79 0.09
N HIS A 38 -3.74 -3.39 -0.67
CA HIS A 38 -3.35 -2.91 -1.99
C HIS A 38 -3.49 -4.03 -3.02
N LEU A 39 -4.04 -3.72 -4.17
CA LEU A 39 -4.17 -4.62 -5.33
C LEU A 39 -3.40 -4.02 -6.51
N GLY A 40 -2.55 -4.80 -7.15
CA GLY A 40 -1.80 -4.34 -8.31
C GLY A 40 -0.81 -5.37 -8.84
N LYS A 41 -0.08 -4.98 -9.88
CA LYS A 41 1.04 -5.72 -10.45
C LYS A 41 2.32 -5.31 -9.72
N PHE A 42 2.62 -5.94 -8.59
CA PHE A 42 3.75 -5.56 -7.74
C PHE A 42 5.02 -6.34 -8.04
N ASP A 43 4.89 -7.59 -8.44
CA ASP A 43 6.01 -8.41 -8.90
C ASP A 43 5.95 -8.56 -10.42
N PRO A 44 6.82 -7.86 -11.18
CA PRO A 44 6.79 -7.89 -12.64
C PRO A 44 7.12 -9.27 -13.24
N SER A 45 7.75 -10.16 -12.46
CA SER A 45 8.10 -11.51 -12.92
C SER A 45 6.97 -12.54 -12.79
N ARG A 46 5.87 -12.20 -12.10
CA ARG A 46 4.71 -13.10 -11.93
C ARG A 46 3.59 -12.72 -12.89
N GLU A 47 2.83 -13.68 -13.34
CA GLU A 47 1.57 -13.43 -14.05
C GLU A 47 0.48 -12.92 -13.07
N GLY A 48 -0.54 -12.24 -13.59
CA GLY A 48 -1.68 -11.75 -12.81
C GLY A 48 -1.35 -10.64 -11.82
N LEU A 49 -2.33 -10.31 -11.00
CA LEU A 49 -2.24 -9.29 -9.96
C LEU A 49 -1.90 -9.91 -8.59
N GLN A 50 -1.36 -9.10 -7.71
CA GLN A 50 -1.06 -9.49 -6.33
C GLN A 50 -1.81 -8.59 -5.35
N VAL A 51 -2.07 -9.11 -4.16
CA VAL A 51 -2.57 -8.37 -3.01
C VAL A 51 -1.48 -8.27 -1.97
N VAL A 52 -1.25 -7.05 -1.46
CA VAL A 52 -0.51 -6.82 -0.22
C VAL A 52 -1.53 -6.38 0.82
N ALA A 53 -1.55 -7.06 1.96
CA ALA A 53 -2.42 -6.69 3.08
C ALA A 53 -1.71 -6.92 4.41
N CYS A 54 -2.17 -6.23 5.44
CA CYS A 54 -1.75 -6.47 6.82
C CYS A 54 -2.94 -6.92 7.66
N HIS A 55 -2.64 -7.54 8.81
CA HIS A 55 -3.66 -8.15 9.67
C HIS A 55 -3.43 -7.80 11.14
N GLU A 56 -4.51 -7.70 11.91
CA GLU A 56 -4.51 -7.22 13.28
C GLU A 56 -4.64 -8.33 14.33
N GLU A 57 -5.17 -9.50 13.92
CA GLU A 57 -5.52 -10.58 14.83
C GLU A 57 -4.47 -11.70 14.84
N PRO A 58 -3.56 -11.76 15.84
CA PRO A 58 -2.49 -12.76 15.89
C PRO A 58 -2.97 -14.22 15.79
N ALA A 59 -4.11 -14.52 16.38
CA ALA A 59 -4.71 -15.87 16.32
C ALA A 59 -5.12 -16.28 14.90
N SER A 60 -5.47 -15.29 14.06
CA SER A 60 -5.92 -15.51 12.69
C SER A 60 -4.77 -15.45 11.68
N TYR A 61 -3.90 -14.44 11.75
CA TYR A 61 -2.86 -14.24 10.73
C TYR A 61 -1.65 -15.17 10.84
N ARG A 62 -1.40 -15.80 12.01
CA ARG A 62 -0.28 -16.76 12.20
C ARG A 62 1.09 -16.16 11.83
N ASN A 63 1.66 -16.56 10.66
CA ASN A 63 2.94 -16.10 10.16
C ASN A 63 2.80 -15.06 9.02
N ALA A 64 1.62 -14.50 8.81
CA ALA A 64 1.32 -13.56 7.75
C ALA A 64 0.62 -12.30 8.28
N GLY A 65 1.21 -11.66 9.29
CA GLY A 65 0.79 -10.34 9.76
C GLY A 65 0.87 -9.30 8.66
N LEU A 66 1.92 -9.36 7.83
CA LEU A 66 2.00 -8.75 6.50
C LEU A 66 2.00 -9.87 5.48
N GLU A 67 1.10 -9.81 4.50
CA GLU A 67 0.99 -10.81 3.44
C GLU A 67 1.22 -10.25 2.04
N PHE A 68 1.74 -11.09 1.17
CA PHE A 68 1.79 -10.90 -0.28
C PHE A 68 1.21 -12.16 -0.92
N ARG A 69 0.06 -12.04 -1.58
CA ARG A 69 -0.69 -13.18 -2.13
C ARG A 69 -1.04 -13.00 -3.59
N ASP A 70 -1.31 -14.10 -4.24
CA ASP A 70 -1.92 -14.11 -5.57
C ASP A 70 -3.37 -13.62 -5.48
N ALA A 71 -3.74 -12.65 -6.31
CA ALA A 71 -5.05 -12.01 -6.21
C ALA A 71 -6.19 -12.92 -6.72
N ALA A 72 -5.93 -13.74 -7.73
CA ALA A 72 -6.95 -14.61 -8.33
C ALA A 72 -7.28 -15.82 -7.43
N THR A 73 -6.28 -16.38 -6.76
CA THR A 73 -6.42 -17.64 -6.01
C THR A 73 -6.48 -17.44 -4.50
N GLY A 74 -5.99 -16.34 -3.98
CA GLY A 74 -5.79 -16.12 -2.54
C GLY A 74 -4.61 -16.88 -1.95
N GLU A 75 -3.79 -17.53 -2.78
CA GLU A 75 -2.61 -18.27 -2.33
C GLU A 75 -1.54 -17.32 -1.78
N LEU A 76 -1.07 -17.62 -0.57
CA LEU A 76 0.02 -16.86 0.06
C LEU A 76 1.33 -17.13 -0.68
N ILE A 77 1.92 -16.08 -1.26
CA ILE A 77 3.22 -16.16 -1.94
C ILE A 77 4.33 -16.06 -0.90
N TRP A 78 4.24 -15.07 -0.02
CA TRP A 78 5.10 -14.94 1.17
C TRP A 78 4.37 -14.12 2.25
N GLY A 79 4.82 -14.28 3.50
CA GLY A 79 4.29 -13.55 4.65
C GLY A 79 5.38 -13.24 5.66
N ILE A 80 5.21 -12.13 6.38
CA ILE A 80 6.06 -11.73 7.48
C ILE A 80 5.27 -11.89 8.78
N PRO A 81 5.82 -12.57 9.80
CA PRO A 81 5.16 -12.71 11.10
C PRO A 81 4.84 -11.35 11.72
N GLY A 82 3.69 -11.25 12.33
CA GLY A 82 3.31 -10.08 13.13
C GLY A 82 3.79 -10.15 14.57
N ASP A 83 4.40 -11.27 14.98
CA ASP A 83 4.97 -11.52 16.33
C ASP A 83 4.01 -11.25 17.49
N GLY A 84 2.71 -11.38 17.25
CA GLY A 84 1.66 -11.14 18.24
C GLY A 84 1.16 -9.70 18.28
N GLU A 85 1.66 -8.85 17.40
CA GLU A 85 1.26 -7.44 17.29
C GLU A 85 0.09 -7.24 16.32
N ASP A 86 -0.66 -6.18 16.54
CA ASP A 86 -1.52 -5.58 15.52
C ASP A 86 -0.61 -4.94 14.46
N VAL A 87 -0.55 -5.53 13.25
CA VAL A 87 0.30 -5.00 12.19
C VAL A 87 -0.25 -3.67 11.65
N GLY A 88 -1.49 -3.36 11.92
CA GLY A 88 -2.11 -2.08 11.67
C GLY A 88 -2.17 -1.73 10.20
N ARG A 89 -1.08 -1.21 9.63
CA ARG A 89 -1.07 -0.71 8.26
C ARG A 89 0.12 -1.21 7.47
N CYS A 90 -0.06 -1.34 6.16
CA CYS A 90 0.99 -1.68 5.22
C CYS A 90 0.93 -0.78 3.98
N MET A 91 1.99 -0.83 3.22
CA MET A 91 2.13 -0.10 1.97
C MET A 91 2.93 -0.92 0.96
N VAL A 92 2.69 -0.66 -0.31
CA VAL A 92 3.46 -1.20 -1.44
C VAL A 92 3.59 -0.15 -2.53
N GLY A 93 4.75 -0.06 -3.13
CA GLY A 93 5.00 0.84 -4.25
C GLY A 93 6.41 0.69 -4.80
N ASP A 94 6.59 1.04 -6.05
CA ASP A 94 7.90 1.18 -6.70
C ASP A 94 8.48 2.54 -6.28
N MET A 95 9.21 2.54 -5.15
CA MET A 95 9.76 3.76 -4.52
C MET A 95 11.27 3.88 -4.76
N ASP A 96 11.97 2.76 -4.80
CA ASP A 96 13.41 2.69 -4.89
C ASP A 96 13.86 2.24 -6.28
N PRO A 97 14.45 3.12 -7.11
CA PRO A 97 14.83 2.79 -8.48
C PRO A 97 15.92 1.71 -8.59
N ASP A 98 16.59 1.38 -7.49
CA ASP A 98 17.64 0.35 -7.46
C ASP A 98 17.09 -1.05 -7.15
N THR A 99 15.84 -1.16 -6.71
CA THR A 99 15.18 -2.43 -6.36
C THR A 99 14.19 -2.86 -7.46
N PRO A 100 14.37 -4.02 -8.10
CA PRO A 100 13.42 -4.46 -9.14
C PRO A 100 12.04 -4.80 -8.60
N GLY A 101 11.00 -4.19 -9.14
CA GLY A 101 9.60 -4.34 -8.71
C GLY A 101 9.27 -3.43 -7.55
N CYS A 102 8.15 -3.68 -6.90
CA CYS A 102 7.71 -2.83 -5.79
C CYS A 102 8.34 -3.23 -4.46
N GLU A 103 8.58 -2.26 -3.60
CA GLU A 103 8.89 -2.48 -2.19
C GLU A 103 7.61 -2.61 -1.38
N VAL A 104 7.69 -3.39 -0.30
CA VAL A 104 6.60 -3.67 0.63
C VAL A 104 7.05 -3.39 2.06
N TRP A 105 6.24 -2.69 2.83
CA TRP A 105 6.51 -2.42 4.24
C TRP A 105 5.21 -2.29 5.05
N ALA A 106 5.33 -2.43 6.37
CA ALA A 106 4.20 -2.35 7.27
C ALA A 106 4.59 -1.64 8.58
N SER A 107 3.60 -1.34 9.40
CA SER A 107 3.84 -0.76 10.74
C SER A 107 4.62 -1.72 11.65
N TRP A 108 4.54 -3.01 11.40
CA TRP A 108 5.34 -4.04 12.04
C TRP A 108 5.89 -5.06 11.01
N PRO A 109 7.17 -5.46 11.07
CA PRO A 109 8.24 -4.88 11.91
C PRO A 109 8.60 -3.46 11.46
N THR A 110 8.56 -2.52 12.40
CA THR A 110 8.72 -1.09 12.12
C THR A 110 10.03 -0.78 11.38
N GLY A 111 9.93 0.02 10.34
CA GLY A 111 11.08 0.49 9.55
C GLY A 111 11.69 -0.55 8.62
N LYS A 112 11.20 -1.78 8.61
CA LYS A 112 11.67 -2.80 7.67
C LYS A 112 10.97 -2.62 6.32
N MET A 113 11.74 -2.84 5.25
CA MET A 113 11.27 -2.82 3.87
C MET A 113 11.68 -4.11 3.18
N TYR A 114 10.78 -4.67 2.39
CA TYR A 114 10.97 -5.94 1.70
C TYR A 114 10.82 -5.74 0.20
N SER A 115 11.55 -6.51 -0.59
CA SER A 115 11.30 -6.60 -2.03
C SER A 115 9.96 -7.29 -2.33
N CYS A 116 9.47 -7.19 -3.54
CA CYS A 116 8.29 -7.96 -3.99
C CYS A 116 8.49 -9.49 -3.91
N LYS A 117 9.71 -9.96 -3.66
CA LYS A 117 10.04 -11.37 -3.42
C LYS A 117 10.02 -11.76 -1.93
N GLY A 118 9.76 -10.81 -1.02
CA GLY A 118 9.79 -11.03 0.43
C GLY A 118 11.19 -10.99 1.05
N GLU A 119 12.20 -10.53 0.31
CA GLU A 119 13.56 -10.39 0.81
C GLU A 119 13.70 -9.08 1.60
N LEU A 120 14.24 -9.17 2.83
CA LEU A 120 14.51 -7.98 3.63
C LEU A 120 15.60 -7.14 2.96
N LEU A 121 15.28 -5.90 2.68
CA LEU A 121 16.21 -4.93 2.09
C LEU A 121 17.10 -4.31 3.17
N SER A 122 18.29 -3.87 2.77
CA SER A 122 19.20 -3.13 3.64
C SER A 122 18.76 -1.68 3.87
N LYS A 123 17.85 -1.18 3.04
CA LYS A 123 17.26 0.16 3.09
C LYS A 123 16.06 0.17 4.05
N SER A 124 15.77 1.33 4.63
CA SER A 124 14.61 1.49 5.52
C SER A 124 13.33 1.81 4.76
N ALA A 125 12.19 1.51 5.37
CA ALA A 125 10.89 1.95 4.86
C ALA A 125 10.83 3.49 4.75
N PRO A 126 9.99 4.05 3.84
CA PRO A 126 9.83 5.49 3.69
C PRO A 126 9.44 6.18 5.00
N MET A 127 10.12 7.26 5.29
CA MET A 127 9.99 7.98 6.56
C MET A 127 9.69 9.45 6.29
N ILE A 128 8.72 10.01 7.00
CA ILE A 128 8.49 11.45 7.06
C ILE A 128 9.40 12.09 8.12
N LYS A 129 9.54 13.41 8.06
CA LYS A 129 10.36 14.15 9.00
C LYS A 129 9.98 13.86 10.45
N GLY A 130 10.97 13.60 11.28
CA GLY A 130 10.78 13.31 12.71
C GLY A 130 10.73 11.82 13.06
N GLY A 131 11.16 10.94 12.15
CA GLY A 131 11.29 9.52 12.42
C GLY A 131 9.98 8.72 12.35
N VAL A 132 8.93 9.32 11.77
CA VAL A 132 7.65 8.64 11.56
C VAL A 132 7.62 8.03 10.17
N TYR A 133 7.31 6.74 10.09
CA TYR A 133 7.19 6.02 8.82
C TYR A 133 5.85 6.31 8.14
N SER A 134 5.85 6.39 6.82
CA SER A 134 4.66 6.58 6.00
C SER A 134 4.04 5.24 5.63
N TYR A 135 2.77 5.05 5.94
CA TYR A 135 2.00 3.85 5.63
C TYR A 135 0.67 4.15 4.93
N ASN A 136 0.51 5.37 4.40
CA ASN A 136 -0.79 5.78 3.88
C ASN A 136 -0.99 5.36 2.43
N MET A 137 -0.38 6.06 1.49
CA MET A 137 -0.69 5.88 0.07
C MET A 137 0.52 6.19 -0.81
N GLY A 138 0.56 5.59 -2.01
CA GLY A 138 1.50 5.96 -3.06
C GLY A 138 0.79 6.70 -4.18
N ILE A 139 1.48 7.65 -4.80
CA ILE A 139 0.95 8.49 -5.87
C ILE A 139 1.98 8.65 -6.99
N TRP A 140 1.52 8.75 -8.23
CA TRP A 140 2.32 9.23 -9.36
C TRP A 140 2.22 10.76 -9.44
N TRP A 141 3.29 11.48 -9.02
CA TRP A 141 3.21 12.93 -8.86
C TRP A 141 4.28 13.72 -9.60
N ASP A 142 5.55 13.38 -9.47
CA ASP A 142 6.66 14.24 -9.91
C ASP A 142 7.20 13.92 -11.32
N GLY A 143 6.64 12.92 -11.99
CA GLY A 143 7.05 12.49 -13.34
C GLY A 143 8.30 11.64 -13.38
N THR A 144 8.83 11.21 -12.23
CA THR A 144 9.86 10.16 -12.18
C THR A 144 9.23 8.79 -12.40
N LEU A 145 10.06 7.75 -12.59
CA LEU A 145 9.58 6.37 -12.75
C LEU A 145 9.29 5.67 -11.42
N THR A 146 9.44 6.35 -10.30
CA THR A 146 9.12 5.87 -8.96
C THR A 146 7.92 6.61 -8.39
N ARG A 147 7.15 5.92 -7.55
CA ARG A 147 6.01 6.54 -6.86
C ARG A 147 6.48 7.40 -5.69
N GLN A 148 5.69 8.41 -5.37
CA GLN A 148 5.84 9.20 -4.16
C GLN A 148 4.84 8.73 -3.11
N ASN A 149 5.13 9.01 -1.83
CA ASN A 149 4.20 8.78 -0.74
C ASN A 149 3.31 10.00 -0.51
N ILE A 150 2.02 9.75 -0.27
CA ILE A 150 1.15 10.74 0.37
C ILE A 150 1.02 10.37 1.84
N ASP A 151 1.32 11.32 2.71
CA ASP A 151 1.01 11.21 4.12
C ASP A 151 0.58 12.59 4.64
N ASP A 152 -0.58 12.66 5.29
CA ASP A 152 -1.20 13.92 5.69
C ASP A 152 -1.49 14.83 4.49
N GLU A 153 -1.00 16.05 4.47
CA GLU A 153 -1.04 16.99 3.33
C GLU A 153 0.30 17.04 2.56
N LEU A 154 1.16 16.01 2.70
CA LEU A 154 2.49 15.99 2.10
C LEU A 154 2.60 14.95 0.99
N VAL A 155 3.31 15.31 -0.07
CA VAL A 155 3.83 14.38 -1.07
C VAL A 155 5.34 14.31 -0.91
N LEU A 156 5.86 13.10 -0.72
CA LEU A 156 7.24 12.83 -0.36
C LEU A 156 7.87 11.86 -1.37
N ALA A 157 8.99 12.24 -1.97
CA ALA A 157 9.83 11.29 -2.69
C ALA A 157 10.64 10.45 -1.70
N TYR A 158 10.82 9.17 -2.01
CA TYR A 158 11.59 8.25 -1.18
C TYR A 158 13.07 8.63 -1.14
N ARG A 159 13.66 8.50 0.03
CA ARG A 159 15.11 8.46 0.26
C ARG A 159 15.43 7.44 1.32
N ASP A 160 16.52 6.71 1.13
CA ASP A 160 17.09 5.80 2.14
C ASP A 160 17.83 6.57 3.23
N SER A 161 17.15 7.49 3.89
CA SER A 161 17.65 8.24 5.03
C SER A 161 16.51 9.00 5.68
N GLU A 162 16.77 9.64 6.80
CA GLU A 162 15.77 10.41 7.53
C GLU A 162 15.01 11.41 6.64
N GLY A 163 13.71 11.15 6.50
CA GLY A 163 12.74 12.03 5.86
C GLY A 163 12.90 12.11 4.35
N GLY A 164 11.95 11.59 3.63
CA GLY A 164 11.85 11.77 2.18
C GLY A 164 11.92 13.26 1.79
N ASP A 165 12.28 13.52 0.55
CA ASP A 165 12.18 14.88 0.01
C ASP A 165 10.73 15.30 -0.10
N ARG A 166 10.37 16.37 0.55
CA ARG A 166 9.06 16.98 0.36
C ARG A 166 8.97 17.57 -1.05
N VAL A 167 8.20 16.90 -1.90
CA VAL A 167 7.93 17.32 -3.28
C VAL A 167 6.83 18.38 -3.31
N PHE A 168 5.78 18.19 -2.46
CA PHE A 168 4.65 19.09 -2.41
C PHE A 168 4.03 19.15 -1.02
N SER A 169 3.33 20.23 -0.70
CA SER A 169 2.55 20.41 0.52
C SER A 169 1.21 21.04 0.22
N CYS A 170 0.15 20.25 0.27
CA CYS A 170 -1.22 20.72 0.09
C CYS A 170 -1.66 21.68 1.19
N GLY A 171 -1.16 21.52 2.42
CA GLY A 171 -1.47 22.38 3.55
C GLY A 171 -1.12 23.86 3.32
N ASN A 172 -0.18 24.16 2.41
CA ASN A 172 0.12 25.55 2.01
C ASN A 172 -1.04 26.24 1.29
N TYR A 173 -2.07 25.50 0.89
CA TYR A 173 -3.25 25.99 0.17
C TYR A 173 -4.51 26.04 1.02
N GLY A 174 -4.37 25.90 2.34
CA GLY A 174 -5.49 25.99 3.28
C GLY A 174 -6.43 24.78 3.25
N VAL A 175 -5.92 23.63 2.86
CA VAL A 175 -6.67 22.37 2.88
C VAL A 175 -6.27 21.53 4.08
N ALA A 176 -7.10 20.56 4.44
CA ALA A 176 -6.87 19.63 5.53
C ALA A 176 -7.14 18.20 5.11
N SER A 177 -6.38 17.28 5.70
CA SER A 177 -6.62 15.84 5.61
C SER A 177 -7.88 15.45 6.38
N ILE A 178 -8.46 14.30 6.03
CA ILE A 178 -9.59 13.68 6.71
C ILE A 178 -9.16 12.38 7.41
N ASN A 179 -10.11 11.65 7.97
CA ASN A 179 -9.93 10.32 8.55
C ASN A 179 -9.09 10.31 9.85
N GLY A 180 -9.22 11.35 10.65
CA GLY A 180 -8.66 11.43 12.00
C GLY A 180 -7.15 11.18 12.03
N THR A 181 -6.73 10.18 12.79
CA THR A 181 -5.30 9.85 12.94
C THR A 181 -4.63 9.28 11.69
N LYS A 182 -5.42 8.84 10.70
CA LYS A 182 -4.90 8.28 9.44
C LYS A 182 -4.53 9.37 8.42
N ARG A 183 -5.12 10.57 8.54
CA ARG A 183 -4.73 11.80 7.83
C ARG A 183 -4.60 11.60 6.32
N THR A 184 -5.70 11.22 5.69
CA THR A 184 -5.76 10.90 4.26
C THR A 184 -6.41 12.03 3.44
N PRO A 185 -6.15 12.15 2.13
CA PRO A 185 -7.02 12.91 1.23
C PRO A 185 -8.43 12.31 1.19
N CYS A 186 -9.40 13.08 0.69
CA CYS A 186 -10.76 12.56 0.43
C CYS A 186 -10.74 11.54 -0.71
N PHE A 187 -9.89 11.77 -1.69
CA PHE A 187 -9.69 10.94 -2.86
C PHE A 187 -8.32 11.24 -3.48
N TYR A 188 -7.72 10.26 -4.13
CA TYR A 188 -6.59 10.46 -5.04
C TYR A 188 -6.70 9.47 -6.21
N GLY A 189 -6.21 9.86 -7.38
CA GLY A 189 -6.21 9.06 -8.60
C GLY A 189 -6.16 9.96 -9.83
N ASP A 190 -5.97 9.38 -11.00
CA ASP A 190 -5.98 10.10 -12.27
C ASP A 190 -7.40 10.54 -12.63
N ILE A 191 -7.75 11.80 -12.30
CA ILE A 191 -9.04 12.40 -12.55
C ILE A 191 -9.08 13.09 -13.93
N TRP A 192 -7.93 13.62 -14.36
CA TRP A 192 -7.82 14.35 -15.62
C TRP A 192 -7.53 13.47 -16.82
N GLY A 193 -7.12 12.20 -16.60
CA GLY A 193 -6.77 11.27 -17.66
C GLY A 193 -5.39 11.55 -18.27
N ASP A 194 -4.49 12.12 -17.48
CA ASP A 194 -3.08 12.30 -17.85
C ASP A 194 -2.17 11.31 -17.08
N TRP A 195 -0.91 11.59 -16.93
CA TRP A 195 0.02 10.68 -16.24
C TRP A 195 0.11 10.93 -14.73
N ARG A 196 -0.38 12.09 -14.27
CA ARG A 196 -0.34 12.50 -12.86
C ARG A 196 -1.64 12.12 -12.18
N GLU A 197 -1.53 11.59 -10.98
CA GLU A 197 -2.69 11.38 -10.12
C GLU A 197 -3.00 12.66 -9.33
N GLU A 198 -4.26 13.08 -9.25
CA GLU A 198 -4.74 14.21 -8.49
C GLU A 198 -5.12 13.82 -7.07
N MET A 199 -5.11 14.81 -6.18
CA MET A 199 -5.55 14.68 -4.80
C MET A 199 -6.71 15.64 -4.52
N ILE A 200 -7.76 15.14 -3.89
CA ILE A 200 -8.88 15.95 -3.41
C ILE A 200 -8.80 16.04 -1.88
N TYR A 201 -8.77 17.25 -1.38
CA TYR A 201 -8.80 17.57 0.06
C TYR A 201 -9.99 18.45 0.40
N VAL A 202 -10.38 18.49 1.67
CA VAL A 202 -11.33 19.49 2.18
C VAL A 202 -10.63 20.83 2.34
N VAL A 203 -11.36 21.92 2.10
CA VAL A 203 -10.90 23.26 2.50
C VAL A 203 -11.09 23.37 3.99
N GLY A 204 -10.03 23.71 4.72
CA GLY A 204 -10.12 23.99 6.16
C GLY A 204 -11.00 25.23 6.40
N GLU A 205 -11.82 25.17 7.45
CA GLU A 205 -12.56 26.34 7.95
C GLU A 205 -11.63 27.28 8.71
#